data_cd08433551c253243d1fddcf7f79c0ae
#
_entry.id   cd08433551c253243d1fddcf7f79c0ae
#
_cell.length_a   1.000
_cell.length_b   1.000
_cell.length_c   1.000
_cell.angle_alpha   90.00
_cell.angle_beta   90.00
_cell.angle_gamma   90.00
#
_symmetry.space_group_name_H-M   'P 1'
#
loop_
_entity.id
_entity.type
_entity.pdbx_description
1 polymer ?
#
loop_
_entity_poly.entity_id
_entity_poly.type
_entity_poly.pdbx_seq_one_letter_code
_entity_poly.pdbx_strand_id
1 'polypeptide(L)'
;MTVTGPQGFRAAGVAAGIKASGALDLTLVVNDGPLDVAAGVFTRNVIKAAPVLWSQEVLKQQRLKAVVLNSGGANAATGPGGFQDTHATAEKVAEVLEAGAIEVAVCSTGLIGERLPMEAVLSGVDSAFKALDASPEASLNAATAVMTTDTKPKQAFAKHEPDARH
;
A
#
# COMPACT_ATOMS: atom_id res chain seq x y z
N MET A 1 2.74 -16.21 6.93
CA MET A 1 2.24 -15.98 5.55
C MET A 1 0.90 -15.28 5.67
N THR A 2 0.73 -14.12 5.06
CA THR A 2 -0.52 -13.33 5.17
C THR A 2 -0.93 -12.79 3.82
N VAL A 3 -0.46 -11.59 3.44
CA VAL A 3 -0.86 -10.94 2.19
C VAL A 3 -0.46 -11.74 0.95
N THR A 4 0.64 -12.51 1.01
CA THR A 4 1.06 -13.42 -0.06
C THR A 4 0.55 -14.86 0.13
N GLY A 5 -0.33 -15.10 1.10
CA GLY A 5 -0.93 -16.43 1.33
C GLY A 5 -1.89 -16.87 0.24
N PRO A 6 -2.82 -16.02 -0.21
CA PRO A 6 -3.65 -16.30 -1.37
C PRO A 6 -2.80 -16.31 -2.64
N GLN A 7 -3.14 -17.21 -3.59
CA GLN A 7 -2.49 -17.24 -4.90
C GLN A 7 -2.79 -15.96 -5.69
N GLY A 8 -1.82 -15.51 -6.48
CA GLY A 8 -1.95 -14.31 -7.31
C GLY A 8 -1.56 -13.01 -6.60
N PHE A 9 -0.97 -13.07 -5.38
CA PHE A 9 -0.49 -11.88 -4.71
C PHE A 9 1.02 -11.93 -4.51
N ARG A 10 1.67 -10.80 -4.82
CA ARG A 10 3.07 -10.51 -4.47
C ARG A 10 3.11 -9.27 -3.58
N ALA A 11 4.12 -9.20 -2.74
CA ALA A 11 4.34 -8.05 -1.88
C ALA A 11 5.82 -7.72 -1.75
N ALA A 12 6.11 -6.50 -1.34
CA ALA A 12 7.44 -6.07 -0.94
C ALA A 12 7.32 -5.07 0.21
N GLY A 13 8.29 -5.06 1.09
CA GLY A 13 8.49 -4.01 2.09
C GLY A 13 9.94 -3.54 2.02
N VAL A 14 10.16 -2.25 1.81
CA VAL A 14 11.48 -1.65 1.61
C VAL A 14 11.71 -0.44 2.51
N ALA A 15 12.97 -0.09 2.75
CA ALA A 15 13.36 1.18 3.33
C ALA A 15 13.54 2.20 2.20
N ALA A 16 12.53 3.04 2.00
CA ALA A 16 12.55 4.10 1.00
C ALA A 16 13.26 5.38 1.50
N GLY A 17 13.41 5.51 2.82
CA GLY A 17 13.99 6.71 3.45
C GLY A 17 12.95 7.74 3.87
N ILE A 18 11.70 7.32 4.04
CA ILE A 18 10.62 8.16 4.59
C ILE A 18 10.82 8.32 6.10
N LYS A 19 11.20 7.22 6.78
CA LYS A 19 11.57 7.24 8.20
C LYS A 19 13.04 7.59 8.37
N ALA A 20 13.35 8.56 9.20
CA ALA A 20 14.72 8.93 9.52
C ALA A 20 15.54 7.79 10.16
N SER A 21 14.88 6.78 10.74
CA SER A 21 15.53 5.61 11.34
C SER A 21 16.13 4.64 10.35
N GLY A 22 15.83 4.75 9.05
CA GLY A 22 16.22 3.77 8.02
C GLY A 22 15.45 2.44 8.10
N ALA A 23 14.43 2.33 8.95
CA ALA A 23 13.56 1.15 8.99
C ALA A 23 12.72 1.03 7.72
N LEU A 24 12.20 -0.17 7.46
CA LEU A 24 11.25 -0.38 6.36
C LEU A 24 10.05 0.56 6.53
N ASP A 25 9.65 1.23 5.44
CA ASP A 25 8.67 2.31 5.48
C ASP A 25 7.78 2.43 4.25
N LEU A 26 8.00 1.59 3.23
CA LEU A 26 7.15 1.53 2.05
C LEU A 26 6.83 0.07 1.70
N THR A 27 5.54 -0.20 1.53
CA THR A 27 5.00 -1.49 1.12
C THR A 27 4.32 -1.36 -0.23
N LEU A 28 4.56 -2.31 -1.12
CA LEU A 28 3.79 -2.52 -2.35
C LEU A 28 3.17 -3.92 -2.31
N VAL A 29 1.85 -3.99 -2.53
CA VAL A 29 1.11 -5.25 -2.71
C VAL A 29 0.51 -5.23 -4.10
N VAL A 30 0.76 -6.29 -4.86
CA VAL A 30 0.29 -6.44 -6.25
C VAL A 30 -0.61 -7.66 -6.35
N ASN A 31 -1.72 -7.48 -7.05
CA ASN A 31 -2.63 -8.54 -7.45
C ASN A 31 -2.34 -8.92 -8.91
N ASP A 32 -1.75 -10.09 -9.12
CA ASP A 32 -1.45 -10.62 -10.46
C ASP A 32 -2.64 -11.36 -11.09
N GLY A 33 -3.76 -11.36 -10.40
CA GLY A 33 -4.99 -11.95 -10.91
C GLY A 33 -5.18 -13.44 -10.57
N PRO A 34 -6.10 -14.11 -11.24
CA PRO A 34 -6.84 -13.69 -12.46
C PRO A 34 -7.98 -12.68 -12.20
N LEU A 35 -8.39 -12.46 -10.94
CA LEU A 35 -9.44 -11.52 -10.57
C LEU A 35 -8.84 -10.30 -9.89
N ASP A 36 -9.31 -9.13 -10.24
CA ASP A 36 -8.87 -7.84 -9.71
C ASP A 36 -9.94 -7.14 -8.84
N VAL A 37 -10.96 -7.88 -8.41
CA VAL A 37 -12.06 -7.35 -7.60
C VAL A 37 -11.53 -6.81 -6.27
N ALA A 38 -11.94 -5.60 -5.93
CA ALA A 38 -11.52 -4.92 -4.72
C ALA A 38 -12.68 -4.21 -4.03
N ALA A 39 -12.60 -4.16 -2.70
CA ALA A 39 -13.50 -3.39 -1.86
C ALA A 39 -12.72 -2.78 -0.70
N GLY A 40 -13.21 -1.67 -0.17
CA GLY A 40 -12.58 -0.98 0.95
C GLY A 40 -13.58 -0.33 1.88
N VAL A 41 -13.19 -0.21 3.13
CA VAL A 41 -13.90 0.57 4.15
C VAL A 41 -13.01 1.72 4.59
N PHE A 42 -13.62 2.85 4.89
CA PHE A 42 -12.91 4.09 5.16
C PHE A 42 -13.40 4.75 6.45
N THR A 43 -12.57 5.65 6.97
CA THR A 43 -12.91 6.45 8.14
C THR A 43 -14.12 7.35 7.88
N ARG A 44 -14.91 7.59 8.94
CA ARG A 44 -15.99 8.58 8.97
C ARG A 44 -15.52 9.95 9.49
N ASN A 45 -14.23 10.13 9.74
CA ASN A 45 -13.68 11.43 10.13
C ASN A 45 -14.02 12.51 9.09
N VAL A 46 -14.32 13.70 9.57
CA VAL A 46 -14.64 14.85 8.71
C VAL A 46 -13.40 15.26 7.89
N ILE A 47 -12.24 15.33 8.57
CA ILE A 47 -10.96 15.63 7.90
C ILE A 47 -10.34 14.31 7.46
N LYS A 48 -10.31 14.10 6.16
CA LYS A 48 -9.73 12.91 5.53
C LYS A 48 -8.36 13.23 4.97
N ALA A 49 -7.41 12.32 5.14
CA ALA A 49 -6.11 12.40 4.50
C ALA A 49 -6.23 12.28 2.96
N ALA A 50 -5.30 12.84 2.23
CA ALA A 50 -5.28 12.79 0.77
C ALA A 50 -5.33 11.35 0.23
N PRO A 51 -4.59 10.35 0.78
CA PRO A 51 -4.70 8.96 0.36
C PRO A 51 -6.10 8.36 0.57
N VAL A 52 -6.82 8.79 1.61
CA VAL A 52 -8.20 8.32 1.84
C VAL A 52 -9.13 8.81 0.74
N LEU A 53 -9.03 10.10 0.36
CA LEU A 53 -9.83 10.67 -0.71
C LEU A 53 -9.55 10.00 -2.05
N TRP A 54 -8.28 9.80 -2.38
CA TRP A 54 -7.84 9.10 -3.58
C TRP A 54 -8.38 7.66 -3.63
N SER A 55 -8.14 6.89 -2.56
CA SER A 55 -8.51 5.47 -2.52
C SER A 55 -10.03 5.26 -2.51
N GLN A 56 -10.80 6.19 -1.94
CA GLN A 56 -12.26 6.18 -2.07
C GLN A 56 -12.70 6.37 -3.52
N GLU A 57 -11.99 7.20 -4.28
CA GLU A 57 -12.34 7.46 -5.68
C GLU A 57 -12.02 6.26 -6.56
N VAL A 58 -10.81 5.72 -6.48
CA VAL A 58 -10.41 4.59 -7.33
C VAL A 58 -11.21 3.33 -7.03
N LEU A 59 -11.60 3.09 -5.78
CA LEU A 59 -12.42 1.93 -5.39
C LEU A 59 -13.88 1.97 -5.84
N LYS A 60 -14.35 3.09 -6.39
CA LYS A 60 -15.68 3.12 -7.03
C LYS A 60 -15.78 2.15 -8.20
N GLN A 61 -14.67 1.80 -8.83
CA GLN A 61 -14.61 0.84 -9.92
C GLN A 61 -14.57 -0.63 -9.44
N GLN A 62 -14.47 -0.86 -8.12
CA GLN A 62 -14.41 -2.19 -7.51
C GLN A 62 -13.26 -3.07 -8.05
N ARG A 63 -12.19 -2.45 -8.52
CA ARG A 63 -11.02 -3.11 -9.11
C ARG A 63 -9.75 -2.43 -8.64
N LEU A 64 -8.73 -3.23 -8.29
CA LEU A 64 -7.39 -2.75 -8.00
C LEU A 64 -6.34 -3.74 -8.51
N LYS A 65 -5.31 -3.19 -9.14
CA LYS A 65 -4.09 -3.90 -9.50
C LYS A 65 -3.09 -3.90 -8.34
N ALA A 66 -3.04 -2.81 -7.59
CA ALA A 66 -2.07 -2.67 -6.50
C ALA A 66 -2.57 -1.78 -5.36
N VAL A 67 -1.94 -1.97 -4.21
CA VAL A 67 -2.01 -1.06 -3.06
C VAL A 67 -0.59 -0.69 -2.66
N VAL A 68 -0.28 0.60 -2.58
CA VAL A 68 0.96 1.11 -2.02
C VAL A 68 0.69 1.76 -0.67
N LEU A 69 1.52 1.43 0.31
CA LEU A 69 1.38 1.93 1.69
C LEU A 69 2.72 2.50 2.15
N ASN A 70 2.72 3.69 2.73
CA ASN A 70 3.89 4.20 3.42
C ASN A 70 3.62 4.42 4.91
N SER A 71 4.68 4.34 5.70
CA SER A 71 4.72 4.76 7.08
C SER A 71 5.79 5.85 7.27
N GLY A 72 5.61 6.69 8.32
CA GLY A 72 6.47 7.84 8.58
C GLY A 72 5.77 9.18 8.38
N GLY A 73 4.88 9.28 7.40
CA GLY A 73 4.02 10.44 7.16
C GLY A 73 2.62 10.01 6.76
N ALA A 74 1.59 10.63 7.32
CA ALA A 74 0.19 10.31 7.07
C ALA A 74 -0.38 11.00 5.82
N ASN A 75 0.33 11.99 5.28
CA ASN A 75 -0.18 12.86 4.22
C ASN A 75 -1.60 13.39 4.51
N ALA A 76 -1.82 13.77 5.76
CA ALA A 76 -3.07 14.31 6.28
C ALA A 76 -2.89 15.77 6.64
N ALA A 77 -3.90 16.60 6.43
CA ALA A 77 -3.87 18.05 6.59
C ALA A 77 -2.79 18.75 5.74
N THR A 78 -2.49 18.21 4.57
CA THR A 78 -1.44 18.66 3.64
C THR A 78 -1.98 19.44 2.45
N GLY A 79 -3.30 19.64 2.41
CA GLY A 79 -3.97 20.43 1.38
C GLY A 79 -3.84 19.84 -0.05
N PRO A 80 -4.01 20.70 -1.07
CA PRO A 80 -3.93 20.26 -2.47
C PRO A 80 -2.59 19.63 -2.84
N GLY A 81 -1.48 20.09 -2.24
CA GLY A 81 -0.15 19.53 -2.47
C GLY A 81 -0.05 18.07 -2.04
N GLY A 82 -0.64 17.71 -0.89
CA GLY A 82 -0.67 16.33 -0.44
C GLY A 82 -1.52 15.43 -1.34
N PHE A 83 -2.57 15.96 -1.96
CA PHE A 83 -3.34 15.21 -2.95
C PHE A 83 -2.53 14.96 -4.22
N GLN A 84 -1.75 15.96 -4.67
CA GLN A 84 -0.82 15.80 -5.80
C GLN A 84 0.24 14.74 -5.49
N ASP A 85 0.79 14.72 -4.26
CA ASP A 85 1.74 13.68 -3.82
C ASP A 85 1.14 12.28 -3.87
N THR A 86 -0.11 12.14 -3.44
CA THR A 86 -0.84 10.87 -3.54
C THR A 86 -1.03 10.42 -4.98
N HIS A 87 -1.43 11.35 -5.86
CA HIS A 87 -1.61 11.07 -7.28
C HIS A 87 -0.28 10.66 -7.93
N ALA A 88 0.79 11.41 -7.70
CA ALA A 88 2.12 11.08 -8.22
C ALA A 88 2.62 9.70 -7.74
N THR A 89 2.30 9.33 -6.49
CA THR A 89 2.62 7.99 -5.96
C THR A 89 1.85 6.90 -6.73
N ALA A 90 0.56 7.10 -6.97
CA ALA A 90 -0.26 6.16 -7.74
C ALA A 90 0.20 6.04 -9.20
N GLU A 91 0.53 7.17 -9.84
CA GLU A 91 1.08 7.19 -11.20
C GLU A 91 2.41 6.43 -11.29
N LYS A 92 3.30 6.61 -10.32
CA LYS A 92 4.58 5.89 -10.30
C LYS A 92 4.40 4.38 -10.16
N VAL A 93 3.48 3.95 -9.31
CA VAL A 93 3.14 2.51 -9.19
C VAL A 93 2.53 1.99 -10.49
N ALA A 94 1.63 2.74 -11.10
CA ALA A 94 1.00 2.40 -12.37
C ALA A 94 2.05 2.27 -13.50
N GLU A 95 3.02 3.19 -13.56
CA GLU A 95 4.12 3.17 -14.53
C GLU A 95 4.91 1.85 -14.44
N VAL A 96 5.38 1.47 -13.26
CA VAL A 96 6.20 0.26 -13.09
C VAL A 96 5.42 -1.05 -13.26
N LEU A 97 4.08 -1.01 -13.09
CA LEU A 97 3.20 -2.17 -13.28
C LEU A 97 2.53 -2.22 -14.66
N GLU A 98 2.78 -1.24 -15.52
CA GLU A 98 2.09 -1.09 -16.81
C GLU A 98 0.56 -1.10 -16.66
N ALA A 99 0.04 -0.38 -15.64
CA ALA A 99 -1.35 -0.30 -15.25
C ALA A 99 -1.88 1.14 -15.30
N GLY A 100 -3.13 1.35 -14.97
CA GLY A 100 -3.71 2.69 -14.80
C GLY A 100 -3.56 3.18 -13.36
N ALA A 101 -3.28 4.47 -13.14
CA ALA A 101 -3.22 5.05 -11.80
C ALA A 101 -4.53 4.83 -11.01
N ILE A 102 -5.66 4.77 -11.71
CA ILE A 102 -6.98 4.49 -11.14
C ILE A 102 -7.14 3.04 -10.63
N GLU A 103 -6.19 2.16 -10.91
CA GLU A 103 -6.13 0.79 -10.42
C GLU A 103 -5.20 0.65 -9.20
N VAL A 104 -4.71 1.78 -8.67
CA VAL A 104 -3.77 1.81 -7.54
C VAL A 104 -4.38 2.55 -6.35
N ALA A 105 -4.60 1.85 -5.26
CA ALA A 105 -4.95 2.48 -3.98
C ALA A 105 -3.69 2.93 -3.24
N VAL A 106 -3.78 4.03 -2.52
CA VAL A 106 -2.69 4.60 -1.73
C VAL A 106 -3.12 4.70 -0.27
N CYS A 107 -2.24 4.30 0.63
CA CYS A 107 -2.41 4.42 2.07
C CYS A 107 -1.16 5.08 2.68
N SER A 108 -1.36 5.97 3.63
CA SER A 108 -0.25 6.62 4.34
C SER A 108 -0.55 6.69 5.83
N THR A 109 0.47 6.49 6.65
CA THR A 109 0.36 6.59 8.11
C THR A 109 1.60 7.22 8.70
N GLY A 110 1.44 7.96 9.81
CA GLY A 110 2.53 8.61 10.52
C GLY A 110 2.23 10.06 10.90
N LEU A 111 3.19 10.95 10.72
CA LEU A 111 3.07 12.37 11.06
C LEU A 111 1.99 13.06 10.23
N ILE A 112 1.23 13.94 10.89
CA ILE A 112 0.15 14.75 10.30
C ILE A 112 0.66 16.17 10.07
N GLY A 113 0.25 16.82 8.99
CA GLY A 113 0.57 18.21 8.70
C GLY A 113 1.85 18.42 7.89
N GLU A 114 2.60 17.37 7.64
CA GLU A 114 3.82 17.40 6.83
C GLU A 114 3.65 16.65 5.53
N ARG A 115 4.23 17.19 4.46
CA ARG A 115 4.25 16.52 3.15
C ARG A 115 5.27 15.38 3.14
N LEU A 116 5.00 14.39 2.32
CA LEU A 116 5.93 13.26 2.14
C LEU A 116 7.20 13.70 1.39
N PRO A 117 8.37 13.09 1.68
CA PRO A 117 9.59 13.27 0.89
C PRO A 117 9.44 12.52 -0.43
N MET A 118 8.85 13.16 -1.43
CA MET A 118 8.38 12.51 -2.65
C MET A 118 9.49 11.84 -3.47
N GLU A 119 10.70 12.38 -3.47
CA GLU A 119 11.86 11.72 -4.12
C GLU A 119 12.11 10.33 -3.50
N ALA A 120 12.07 10.24 -2.16
CA ALA A 120 12.21 8.97 -1.45
C ALA A 120 11.03 8.02 -1.72
N VAL A 121 9.80 8.54 -1.74
CA VAL A 121 8.61 7.73 -2.04
C VAL A 121 8.70 7.13 -3.44
N LEU A 122 9.00 7.94 -4.46
CA LEU A 122 9.02 7.50 -5.86
C LEU A 122 10.17 6.51 -6.12
N SER A 123 11.38 6.76 -5.61
CA SER A 123 12.50 5.81 -5.70
C SER A 123 12.24 4.54 -4.88
N GLY A 124 11.51 4.67 -3.77
CA GLY A 124 11.05 3.54 -2.96
C GLY A 124 10.08 2.62 -3.71
N VAL A 125 9.20 3.17 -4.55
CA VAL A 125 8.33 2.39 -5.43
C VAL A 125 9.15 1.55 -6.42
N ASP A 126 10.17 2.13 -7.05
CA ASP A 126 11.07 1.37 -7.94
C ASP A 126 11.78 0.22 -7.21
N SER A 127 12.23 0.48 -5.97
CA SER A 127 12.88 -0.52 -5.12
C SER A 127 11.91 -1.62 -4.71
N ALA A 128 10.68 -1.26 -4.32
CA ALA A 128 9.64 -2.21 -3.95
C ALA A 128 9.21 -3.07 -5.13
N PHE A 129 9.08 -2.49 -6.32
CA PHE A 129 8.75 -3.24 -7.53
C PHE A 129 9.79 -4.33 -7.84
N LYS A 130 11.09 -4.00 -7.73
CA LYS A 130 12.18 -4.96 -7.92
C LYS A 130 12.23 -6.07 -6.87
N ALA A 131 11.72 -5.78 -5.66
CA ALA A 131 11.70 -6.70 -4.52
C ALA A 131 10.38 -7.50 -4.40
N LEU A 132 9.42 -7.32 -5.31
CA LEU A 132 8.15 -8.03 -5.29
C LEU A 132 8.35 -9.55 -5.34
N ASP A 133 7.80 -10.25 -4.34
CA ASP A 133 7.85 -11.69 -4.25
C ASP A 133 6.60 -12.26 -3.55
N ALA A 134 6.32 -13.54 -3.76
CA ALA A 134 5.20 -14.27 -3.13
C ALA A 134 5.61 -15.02 -1.86
N SER A 135 6.86 -14.90 -1.41
CA SER A 135 7.39 -15.61 -0.25
C SER A 135 6.81 -15.13 1.08
N PRO A 136 6.90 -15.97 2.13
CA PRO A 136 6.58 -15.56 3.50
C PRO A 136 7.43 -14.38 4.00
N GLU A 137 8.66 -14.26 3.53
CA GLU A 137 9.57 -13.16 3.87
C GLU A 137 9.06 -11.83 3.28
N ALA A 138 8.65 -11.81 2.02
CA ALA A 138 8.04 -10.65 1.39
C ALA A 138 6.78 -10.19 2.15
N SER A 139 5.94 -11.12 2.59
CA SER A 139 4.78 -10.86 3.44
C SER A 139 5.16 -10.24 4.79
N LEU A 140 6.23 -10.73 5.43
CA LEU A 140 6.73 -10.19 6.71
C LEU A 140 7.30 -8.78 6.52
N ASN A 141 8.10 -8.56 5.48
CA ASN A 141 8.67 -7.26 5.17
C ASN A 141 7.57 -6.22 4.87
N ALA A 142 6.54 -6.60 4.13
CA ALA A 142 5.38 -5.77 3.89
C ALA A 142 4.66 -5.39 5.20
N ALA A 143 4.41 -6.36 6.08
CA ALA A 143 3.80 -6.12 7.39
C ALA A 143 4.68 -5.26 8.31
N THR A 144 5.99 -5.36 8.19
CA THR A 144 6.94 -4.56 8.97
C THR A 144 6.99 -3.11 8.48
N ALA A 145 6.95 -2.92 7.16
CA ALA A 145 7.08 -1.59 6.57
C ALA A 145 5.88 -0.67 6.88
N VAL A 146 4.71 -1.21 7.20
CA VAL A 146 3.54 -0.40 7.58
C VAL A 146 3.50 -0.02 9.06
N MET A 147 4.40 -0.53 9.88
CA MET A 147 4.46 -0.24 11.32
C MET A 147 4.79 1.23 11.57
N THR A 148 4.17 1.81 12.61
CA THR A 148 4.52 3.14 13.15
C THR A 148 4.97 3.02 14.60
N THR A 149 4.03 2.95 15.53
CA THR A 149 4.28 2.78 16.98
C THR A 149 4.15 1.33 17.44
N ASP A 150 3.90 0.43 16.51
CA ASP A 150 3.80 -1.00 16.79
C ASP A 150 5.14 -1.56 17.27
N THR A 151 5.10 -2.46 18.24
CA THR A 151 6.30 -3.15 18.77
C THR A 151 6.67 -4.39 17.98
N LYS A 152 5.73 -4.92 17.19
CA LYS A 152 5.93 -6.11 16.34
C LYS A 152 4.96 -6.09 15.16
N PRO A 153 5.34 -6.68 14.01
CA PRO A 153 4.43 -6.85 12.88
C PRO A 153 3.29 -7.80 13.23
N LYS A 154 2.08 -7.47 12.78
CA LYS A 154 0.88 -8.27 13.01
C LYS A 154 0.48 -8.95 11.72
N GLN A 155 0.30 -10.25 11.77
CA GLN A 155 -0.07 -11.07 10.63
C GLN A 155 -1.10 -12.12 11.04
N ALA A 156 -2.10 -12.36 10.19
CA ALA A 156 -3.07 -13.43 10.35
C ALA A 156 -3.41 -14.01 8.98
N PHE A 157 -3.63 -15.32 8.91
CA PHE A 157 -4.04 -16.02 7.71
C PHE A 157 -5.00 -17.15 8.10
N ALA A 158 -6.11 -17.27 7.39
CA ALA A 158 -7.05 -18.37 7.53
C ALA A 158 -7.27 -19.01 6.17
N LYS A 159 -7.18 -20.36 6.10
CA LYS A 159 -7.52 -21.14 4.93
C LYS A 159 -8.90 -21.78 5.18
N HIS A 160 -9.82 -21.55 4.25
CA HIS A 160 -11.09 -22.24 4.23
C HIS A 160 -11.04 -23.32 3.14
N GLU A 161 -11.28 -24.56 3.53
CA GLU A 161 -11.49 -25.66 2.59
C GLU A 161 -13.01 -25.87 2.51
N PRO A 162 -13.64 -25.62 1.34
CA PRO A 162 -15.06 -25.90 1.21
C PRO A 162 -15.31 -27.40 1.45
N ASP A 163 -16.30 -27.71 2.26
CA ASP A 163 -16.74 -29.07 2.52
C ASP A 163 -17.02 -29.76 1.17
N ALA A 164 -16.39 -30.89 0.94
CA ALA A 164 -16.57 -31.68 -0.29
C ALA A 164 -17.97 -32.34 -0.41
N ARG A 165 -18.96 -31.79 0.26
CA ARG A 165 -20.33 -32.25 0.27
C ARG A 165 -21.26 -31.15 -0.26
N HIS A 166 -21.29 -31.04 -1.56
CA HIS A 166 -22.53 -30.68 -2.31
C HIS A 166 -22.35 -31.04 -3.78
#